data_440810c32b795ffcfe203454664c9a1d
#
_entry.id   440810c32b795ffcfe203454664c9a1d
#
_cell.length_a   1.000
_cell.length_b   1.000
_cell.length_c   1.000
_cell.angle_alpha   90.00
_cell.angle_beta   90.00
_cell.angle_gamma   90.00
#
_symmetry.space_group_name_H-M   'P 1'
#
loop_
_entity.id
_entity.type
_entity.pdbx_description
1 polymer ?
#
loop_
_entity_poly.entity_id
_entity_poly.type
_entity_poly.pdbx_seq_one_letter_code
_entity_poly.pdbx_strand_id
1 'polypeptide(L)'
;ENYKAEVIAYTSDIGQVLNKKKIIKNAKRLGVKKIIIENLKNIFVKDYVFPMIRAHAVYEGVYLLGTSIARPLIAKRQVEIAKKFKAFAVSHGATGKGNDQVRFELGYSYFGKNKIKTIAPWREWKLQSRADLIKYAKKNKIPIPKDKKGAPPFSVDDNIFHTSTEGKVLENPKNSAPEFIYQRTVSPQKAPNKPTKVKITFKNSDPIAVNGKKLNPEKLLSKLNI
;
A
#
# COMPACT_ATOMS: atom_id res chain seq x y z
N GLU A 1 -21.28 -12.30 -4.88
CA GLU A 1 -22.59 -12.90 -4.46
C GLU A 1 -23.54 -11.83 -3.92
N ASN A 2 -23.14 -11.00 -2.94
CA ASN A 2 -24.02 -10.01 -2.29
C ASN A 2 -24.58 -8.95 -3.26
N TYR A 3 -23.86 -8.59 -4.29
CA TYR A 3 -24.25 -7.56 -5.25
C TYR A 3 -24.61 -8.10 -6.63
N LYS A 4 -24.54 -9.43 -6.83
CA LYS A 4 -24.78 -10.10 -8.14
C LYS A 4 -24.04 -9.40 -9.30
N ALA A 5 -22.79 -8.97 -9.04
CA ALA A 5 -22.01 -8.17 -9.96
C ALA A 5 -20.75 -8.91 -10.43
N GLU A 6 -20.32 -8.62 -11.64
CA GLU A 6 -19.01 -9.03 -12.11
C GLU A 6 -17.92 -8.19 -11.45
N VAL A 7 -16.84 -8.83 -11.01
CA VAL A 7 -15.75 -8.17 -10.29
C VAL A 7 -14.52 -8.05 -11.18
N ILE A 8 -13.99 -6.83 -11.27
CA ILE A 8 -12.66 -6.54 -11.79
C ILE A 8 -11.75 -6.26 -10.60
N ALA A 9 -10.74 -7.10 -10.38
CA ALA A 9 -9.75 -6.86 -9.33
C ALA A 9 -8.66 -5.91 -9.83
N TYR A 10 -8.31 -4.94 -9.00
CA TYR A 10 -7.23 -4.01 -9.26
C TYR A 10 -6.17 -4.09 -8.16
N THR A 11 -4.92 -4.09 -8.57
CA THR A 11 -3.75 -4.02 -7.67
C THR A 11 -2.73 -3.07 -8.25
N SER A 12 -2.31 -2.07 -7.45
CA SER A 12 -1.22 -1.17 -7.79
C SER A 12 0.11 -1.70 -7.25
N ASP A 13 1.15 -1.67 -8.07
CA ASP A 13 2.53 -1.86 -7.67
C ASP A 13 3.15 -0.48 -7.43
N ILE A 14 3.33 -0.11 -6.16
CA ILE A 14 3.98 1.11 -5.71
C ILE A 14 5.28 0.82 -4.96
N GLY A 15 5.83 -0.39 -5.13
CA GLY A 15 7.10 -0.82 -4.58
C GLY A 15 7.03 -1.72 -3.34
N GLN A 16 5.85 -2.13 -2.94
CA GLN A 16 5.66 -3.18 -1.92
C GLN A 16 6.09 -4.55 -2.46
N VAL A 17 6.35 -5.50 -1.56
CA VAL A 17 6.62 -6.89 -1.94
C VAL A 17 5.36 -7.49 -2.60
N LEU A 18 5.42 -7.73 -3.91
CA LEU A 18 4.26 -8.14 -4.71
C LEU A 18 4.49 -9.50 -5.38
N ASN A 19 3.75 -10.52 -4.95
CA ASN A 19 3.71 -11.81 -5.64
C ASN A 19 2.57 -11.85 -6.67
N LYS A 20 2.85 -11.38 -7.88
CA LYS A 20 1.86 -11.30 -8.98
C LYS A 20 1.20 -12.65 -9.27
N LYS A 21 1.96 -13.75 -9.30
CA LYS A 21 1.43 -15.10 -9.57
C LYS A 21 0.40 -15.51 -8.51
N LYS A 22 0.71 -15.27 -7.23
CA LYS A 22 -0.20 -15.57 -6.11
C LYS A 22 -1.48 -14.72 -6.15
N ILE A 23 -1.35 -13.42 -6.48
CA ILE A 23 -2.51 -12.52 -6.61
C ILE A 23 -3.43 -13.01 -7.71
N ILE A 24 -2.90 -13.31 -8.90
CA ILE A 24 -3.68 -13.80 -10.04
C ILE A 24 -4.37 -15.12 -9.70
N LYS A 25 -3.63 -16.08 -9.10
CA LYS A 25 -4.18 -17.38 -8.69
C LYS A 25 -5.34 -17.23 -7.70
N ASN A 26 -5.17 -16.38 -6.69
CA ASN A 26 -6.19 -16.14 -5.67
C ASN A 26 -7.43 -15.46 -6.26
N ALA A 27 -7.26 -14.43 -7.07
CA ALA A 27 -8.37 -13.72 -7.68
C ALA A 27 -9.18 -14.62 -8.63
N LYS A 28 -8.51 -15.44 -9.46
CA LYS A 28 -9.19 -16.43 -10.33
C LYS A 28 -10.00 -17.43 -9.50
N ARG A 29 -9.43 -17.96 -8.40
CA ARG A 29 -10.13 -18.90 -7.52
C ARG A 29 -11.38 -18.28 -6.88
N LEU A 30 -11.39 -16.98 -6.64
CA LEU A 30 -12.53 -16.25 -6.10
C LEU A 30 -13.53 -15.79 -7.19
N GLY A 31 -13.39 -16.27 -8.43
CA GLY A 31 -14.33 -15.97 -9.51
C GLY A 31 -14.16 -14.60 -10.15
N VAL A 32 -13.02 -13.93 -9.92
CA VAL A 32 -12.75 -12.64 -10.55
C VAL A 32 -12.50 -12.85 -12.04
N LYS A 33 -13.27 -12.19 -12.90
CA LYS A 33 -13.15 -12.32 -14.35
C LYS A 33 -11.96 -11.57 -14.93
N LYS A 34 -11.63 -10.41 -14.39
CA LYS A 34 -10.52 -9.58 -14.88
C LYS A 34 -9.65 -9.09 -13.73
N ILE A 35 -8.34 -9.22 -13.91
CA ILE A 35 -7.34 -8.81 -12.93
C ILE A 35 -6.40 -7.83 -13.61
N ILE A 36 -6.25 -6.65 -13.00
CA ILE A 36 -5.38 -5.58 -13.49
C ILE A 36 -4.31 -5.34 -12.42
N ILE A 37 -3.05 -5.52 -12.79
CA ILE A 37 -1.90 -5.21 -11.94
C ILE A 37 -1.08 -4.14 -12.66
N GLU A 38 -0.99 -2.95 -12.06
CA GLU A 38 -0.40 -1.79 -12.69
C GLU A 38 0.85 -1.33 -11.94
N ASN A 39 1.95 -1.10 -12.66
CA ASN A 39 3.16 -0.52 -12.08
C ASN A 39 3.01 1.00 -12.02
N LEU A 40 2.86 1.53 -10.82
CA LEU A 40 2.72 2.96 -10.54
C LEU A 40 3.94 3.58 -9.86
N LYS A 41 5.02 2.84 -9.66
CA LYS A 41 6.18 3.30 -8.88
C LYS A 41 6.75 4.62 -9.37
N ASN A 42 6.93 4.77 -10.69
CA ASN A 42 7.48 6.01 -11.23
C ASN A 42 6.53 7.21 -11.05
N ILE A 43 5.23 7.02 -11.28
CA ILE A 43 4.19 8.04 -11.06
C ILE A 43 4.13 8.39 -9.57
N PHE A 44 4.11 7.39 -8.70
CA PHE A 44 4.07 7.58 -7.26
C PHE A 44 5.25 8.42 -6.77
N VAL A 45 6.47 8.09 -7.19
CA VAL A 45 7.66 8.84 -6.77
C VAL A 45 7.67 10.25 -7.34
N LYS A 46 7.44 10.40 -8.65
CA LYS A 46 7.54 11.69 -9.33
C LYS A 46 6.45 12.68 -8.88
N ASP A 47 5.20 12.21 -8.84
CA ASP A 47 4.04 13.10 -8.74
C ASP A 47 3.46 13.18 -7.32
N TYR A 48 3.93 12.34 -6.38
CA TYR A 48 3.46 12.32 -4.99
C TYR A 48 4.61 12.43 -3.98
N VAL A 49 5.65 11.59 -4.10
CA VAL A 49 6.77 11.60 -3.13
C VAL A 49 7.65 12.85 -3.29
N PHE A 50 8.06 13.20 -4.50
CA PHE A 50 8.91 14.37 -4.70
C PHE A 50 8.23 15.69 -4.30
N PRO A 51 6.95 15.94 -4.68
CA PRO A 51 6.24 17.11 -4.16
C PRO A 51 6.15 17.16 -2.63
N MET A 52 5.94 16.00 -1.99
CA MET A 52 5.90 15.90 -0.54
C MET A 52 7.27 16.23 0.09
N ILE A 53 8.37 15.73 -0.49
CA ILE A 53 9.74 16.06 -0.06
C ILE A 53 10.00 17.55 -0.21
N ARG A 54 9.64 18.17 -1.35
CA ARG A 54 9.77 19.62 -1.56
C ARG A 54 9.00 20.44 -0.54
N ALA A 55 7.81 19.96 -0.14
CA ALA A 55 6.99 20.60 0.88
C ALA A 55 7.51 20.34 2.32
N HIS A 56 8.55 19.51 2.48
CA HIS A 56 9.06 19.06 3.77
C HIS A 56 7.93 18.49 4.68
N ALA A 57 6.97 17.79 4.06
CA ALA A 57 5.79 17.30 4.74
C ALA A 57 6.12 16.00 5.49
N VAL A 58 6.32 16.13 6.79
CA VAL A 58 6.53 15.02 7.73
C VAL A 58 5.54 15.15 8.87
N TYR A 59 4.80 14.10 9.17
CA TYR A 59 3.84 14.12 10.27
C TYR A 59 4.55 13.92 11.61
N GLU A 60 4.31 14.83 12.54
CA GLU A 60 4.94 14.84 13.89
C GLU A 60 6.48 14.73 13.88
N GLY A 61 7.13 15.20 12.83
CA GLY A 61 8.58 15.21 12.69
C GLY A 61 9.22 13.84 12.36
N VAL A 62 8.46 12.76 12.30
CA VAL A 62 9.00 11.39 12.13
C VAL A 62 8.29 10.57 11.04
N TYR A 63 6.99 10.74 10.84
CA TYR A 63 6.23 9.89 9.93
C TYR A 63 6.20 10.44 8.51
N LEU A 64 6.75 9.67 7.56
CA LEU A 64 7.00 10.10 6.18
C LEU A 64 5.75 10.11 5.27
N LEU A 65 4.56 9.88 5.78
CA LEU A 65 3.28 9.97 5.04
C LEU A 65 3.16 9.05 3.80
N GLY A 66 4.05 8.06 3.63
CA GLY A 66 4.07 7.21 2.42
C GLY A 66 2.74 6.52 2.13
N THR A 67 2.04 6.05 3.15
CA THR A 67 0.70 5.46 3.02
C THR A 67 -0.35 6.51 2.69
N SER A 68 -0.27 7.68 3.33
CA SER A 68 -1.24 8.76 3.15
C SER A 68 -1.29 9.28 1.72
N ILE A 69 -0.12 9.46 1.08
CA ILE A 69 -0.02 9.95 -0.30
C ILE A 69 -0.25 8.85 -1.35
N ALA A 70 -0.11 7.57 -0.97
CA ALA A 70 -0.36 6.45 -1.87
C ALA A 70 -1.86 6.24 -2.16
N ARG A 71 -2.73 6.40 -1.17
CA ARG A 71 -4.16 6.13 -1.31
C ARG A 71 -4.85 7.00 -2.36
N PRO A 72 -4.61 8.33 -2.45
CA PRO A 72 -5.15 9.17 -3.52
C PRO A 72 -4.75 8.70 -4.93
N LEU A 73 -3.49 8.29 -5.13
CA LEU A 73 -3.05 7.74 -6.42
C LEU A 73 -3.79 6.45 -6.76
N ILE A 74 -3.90 5.52 -5.81
CA ILE A 74 -4.61 4.25 -6.00
C ILE A 74 -6.08 4.52 -6.32
N ALA A 75 -6.73 5.40 -5.58
CA ALA A 75 -8.13 5.77 -5.81
C ALA A 75 -8.35 6.38 -7.20
N LYS A 76 -7.47 7.29 -7.62
CA LYS A 76 -7.50 7.88 -8.97
C LYS A 76 -7.47 6.80 -10.05
N ARG A 77 -6.48 5.90 -9.98
CA ARG A 77 -6.31 4.84 -10.98
C ARG A 77 -7.48 3.86 -10.98
N GLN A 78 -8.00 3.53 -9.80
CA GLN A 78 -9.17 2.66 -9.69
C GLN A 78 -10.42 3.26 -10.33
N VAL A 79 -10.64 4.57 -10.14
CA VAL A 79 -11.74 5.30 -10.80
C VAL A 79 -11.54 5.37 -12.32
N GLU A 80 -10.33 5.62 -12.81
CA GLU A 80 -10.04 5.62 -14.24
C GLU A 80 -10.31 4.25 -14.88
N ILE A 81 -9.93 3.18 -14.19
CA ILE A 81 -10.23 1.80 -14.60
C ILE A 81 -11.75 1.54 -14.58
N ALA A 82 -12.44 1.96 -13.50
CA ALA A 82 -13.88 1.82 -13.41
C ALA A 82 -14.60 2.52 -14.58
N LYS A 83 -14.20 3.73 -14.93
CA LYS A 83 -14.73 4.46 -16.10
C LYS A 83 -14.44 3.71 -17.40
N LYS A 84 -13.21 3.22 -17.60
CA LYS A 84 -12.81 2.46 -18.81
C LYS A 84 -13.68 1.22 -19.02
N PHE A 85 -14.02 0.52 -17.94
CA PHE A 85 -14.84 -0.71 -18.00
C PHE A 85 -16.32 -0.47 -17.72
N LYS A 86 -16.77 0.79 -17.65
CA LYS A 86 -18.17 1.17 -17.37
C LYS A 86 -18.69 0.50 -16.11
N ALA A 87 -17.82 0.35 -15.08
CA ALA A 87 -18.22 -0.21 -13.81
C ALA A 87 -19.15 0.75 -13.06
N PHE A 88 -20.21 0.23 -12.45
CA PHE A 88 -21.18 1.06 -11.71
C PHE A 88 -20.66 1.45 -10.32
N ALA A 89 -19.67 0.72 -9.78
CA ALA A 89 -19.13 0.95 -8.44
C ALA A 89 -17.64 0.68 -8.37
N VAL A 90 -16.99 1.31 -7.39
CA VAL A 90 -15.65 0.97 -6.89
C VAL A 90 -15.76 0.44 -5.47
N SER A 91 -14.83 -0.42 -5.06
CA SER A 91 -14.83 -1.00 -3.72
C SER A 91 -13.43 -0.98 -3.12
N HIS A 92 -13.36 -0.79 -1.80
CA HIS A 92 -12.14 -0.94 -1.01
C HIS A 92 -12.37 -1.85 0.20
N GLY A 93 -11.30 -2.44 0.70
CA GLY A 93 -11.31 -3.30 1.88
C GLY A 93 -10.80 -2.61 3.16
N ALA A 94 -10.70 -1.28 3.17
CA ALA A 94 -10.29 -0.55 4.35
C ALA A 94 -11.33 -0.68 5.48
N THR A 95 -10.84 -0.64 6.74
CA THR A 95 -11.72 -0.71 7.90
C THR A 95 -12.69 0.48 7.94
N GLY A 96 -13.85 0.29 8.57
CA GLY A 96 -14.93 1.28 8.58
C GLY A 96 -14.66 2.53 9.45
N LYS A 97 -13.53 2.59 10.16
CA LYS A 97 -13.17 3.68 11.10
C LYS A 97 -11.76 4.23 10.91
N GLY A 98 -11.04 3.79 9.88
CA GLY A 98 -9.64 4.17 9.67
C GLY A 98 -9.44 5.32 8.70
N ASN A 99 -8.25 5.91 8.74
CA ASN A 99 -7.85 6.98 7.81
C ASN A 99 -7.87 6.56 6.34
N ASP A 100 -7.57 5.29 6.05
CA ASP A 100 -7.52 4.78 4.69
C ASP A 100 -8.88 4.78 4.01
N GLN A 101 -9.95 4.47 4.77
CA GLN A 101 -11.32 4.59 4.28
C GLN A 101 -11.61 6.01 3.80
N VAL A 102 -11.31 7.01 4.63
CA VAL A 102 -11.53 8.42 4.29
C VAL A 102 -10.75 8.80 3.03
N ARG A 103 -9.49 8.42 2.92
CA ARG A 103 -8.63 8.71 1.77
C ARG A 103 -9.14 8.09 0.47
N PHE A 104 -9.58 6.82 0.53
CA PHE A 104 -10.17 6.16 -0.64
C PHE A 104 -11.47 6.81 -1.06
N GLU A 105 -12.39 7.05 -0.14
CA GLU A 105 -13.72 7.56 -0.47
C GLU A 105 -13.69 9.00 -0.95
N LEU A 106 -12.89 9.87 -0.33
CA LEU A 106 -12.66 11.22 -0.84
C LEU A 106 -12.03 11.19 -2.24
N GLY A 107 -11.06 10.29 -2.47
CA GLY A 107 -10.48 10.08 -3.79
C GLY A 107 -11.51 9.63 -4.82
N TYR A 108 -12.36 8.67 -4.49
CA TYR A 108 -13.42 8.21 -5.38
C TYR A 108 -14.45 9.30 -5.68
N SER A 109 -14.86 10.04 -4.68
CA SER A 109 -15.76 11.19 -4.82
C SER A 109 -15.16 12.24 -5.77
N TYR A 110 -13.94 12.67 -5.51
CA TYR A 110 -13.25 13.70 -6.29
C TYR A 110 -13.02 13.26 -7.75
N PHE A 111 -12.35 12.12 -7.98
CA PHE A 111 -12.02 11.65 -9.32
C PHE A 111 -13.24 11.07 -10.06
N GLY A 112 -14.21 10.55 -9.34
CA GLY A 112 -15.47 10.04 -9.86
C GLY A 112 -16.52 11.12 -10.11
N LYS A 113 -16.29 12.35 -9.64
CA LYS A 113 -17.24 13.48 -9.69
C LYS A 113 -18.60 13.09 -9.08
N ASN A 114 -18.57 12.34 -7.98
CA ASN A 114 -19.75 11.78 -7.28
C ASN A 114 -20.69 10.91 -8.15
N LYS A 115 -20.21 10.43 -9.33
CA LYS A 115 -21.01 9.63 -10.27
C LYS A 115 -20.79 8.12 -10.15
N ILE A 116 -19.76 7.68 -9.38
CA ILE A 116 -19.42 6.27 -9.19
C ILE A 116 -19.79 5.89 -7.76
N LYS A 117 -20.59 4.84 -7.61
CA LYS A 117 -20.96 4.32 -6.27
C LYS A 117 -19.74 3.72 -5.58
N THR A 118 -19.59 4.00 -4.29
CA THR A 118 -18.59 3.34 -3.43
C THR A 118 -19.23 2.21 -2.65
N ILE A 119 -18.59 1.05 -2.66
CA ILE A 119 -18.97 -0.11 -1.85
C ILE A 119 -17.86 -0.33 -0.80
N ALA A 120 -18.24 -0.20 0.48
CA ALA A 120 -17.35 -0.37 1.61
C ALA A 120 -17.83 -1.51 2.51
N PRO A 121 -17.43 -2.77 2.25
CA PRO A 121 -17.96 -3.95 2.93
C PRO A 121 -17.88 -3.90 4.46
N TRP A 122 -16.84 -3.29 5.01
CA TRP A 122 -16.71 -3.13 6.46
C TRP A 122 -17.84 -2.31 7.11
N ARG A 123 -18.47 -1.40 6.39
CA ARG A 123 -19.58 -0.60 6.88
C ARG A 123 -20.95 -1.16 6.51
N GLU A 124 -20.99 -1.90 5.40
CA GLU A 124 -22.24 -2.39 4.84
C GLU A 124 -22.60 -3.81 5.34
N TRP A 125 -21.57 -4.61 5.65
CA TRP A 125 -21.77 -5.99 6.05
C TRP A 125 -21.69 -6.14 7.58
N LYS A 126 -22.32 -7.17 8.11
CA LYS A 126 -22.25 -7.51 9.55
C LYS A 126 -20.90 -8.16 9.92
N LEU A 127 -19.79 -7.46 9.62
CA LEU A 127 -18.42 -7.87 9.92
C LEU A 127 -17.82 -6.85 10.90
N GLN A 128 -18.05 -7.03 12.20
CA GLN A 128 -17.71 -6.03 13.22
C GLN A 128 -16.34 -6.25 13.85
N SER A 129 -15.78 -7.45 13.69
CA SER A 129 -14.53 -7.81 14.34
C SER A 129 -13.60 -8.61 13.42
N ARG A 130 -12.32 -8.69 13.81
CA ARG A 130 -11.35 -9.57 13.15
C ARG A 130 -11.77 -11.05 13.21
N ALA A 131 -12.42 -11.46 14.29
CA ALA A 131 -12.94 -12.81 14.44
C ALA A 131 -14.03 -13.11 13.40
N ASP A 132 -14.93 -12.15 13.15
CA ASP A 132 -15.97 -12.29 12.12
C ASP A 132 -15.36 -12.41 10.72
N LEU A 133 -14.32 -11.62 10.42
CA LEU A 133 -13.60 -11.70 9.15
C LEU A 133 -12.94 -13.07 8.97
N ILE A 134 -12.31 -13.61 10.01
CA ILE A 134 -11.70 -14.94 9.96
C ILE A 134 -12.76 -16.00 9.75
N LYS A 135 -13.90 -15.93 10.47
CA LYS A 135 -15.04 -16.83 10.31
C LYS A 135 -15.61 -16.78 8.90
N TYR A 136 -15.80 -15.58 8.37
CA TYR A 136 -16.26 -15.35 6.99
C TYR A 136 -15.27 -15.93 5.97
N ALA A 137 -13.98 -15.67 6.13
CA ALA A 137 -12.96 -16.19 5.23
C ALA A 137 -12.88 -17.71 5.24
N LYS A 138 -12.99 -18.34 6.42
CA LYS A 138 -13.06 -19.82 6.54
C LYS A 138 -14.30 -20.38 5.83
N LYS A 139 -15.47 -19.82 6.10
CA LYS A 139 -16.74 -20.24 5.47
C LYS A 139 -16.66 -20.17 3.94
N ASN A 140 -16.04 -19.13 3.40
CA ASN A 140 -15.95 -18.90 1.95
C ASN A 140 -14.64 -19.45 1.35
N LYS A 141 -13.86 -20.25 2.08
CA LYS A 141 -12.58 -20.82 1.63
C LYS A 141 -11.58 -19.78 1.11
N ILE A 142 -11.62 -18.56 1.67
CA ILE A 142 -10.69 -17.48 1.33
C ILE A 142 -9.35 -17.74 2.04
N PRO A 143 -8.20 -17.74 1.33
CA PRO A 143 -6.91 -17.99 1.96
C PRO A 143 -6.52 -16.83 2.86
N ILE A 144 -6.27 -17.13 4.12
CA ILE A 144 -5.74 -16.18 5.09
C ILE A 144 -4.23 -16.42 5.21
N PRO A 145 -3.38 -15.40 4.98
CA PRO A 145 -1.96 -15.52 5.29
C PRO A 145 -1.76 -15.83 6.78
N LYS A 146 -0.84 -16.71 7.07
CA LYS A 146 -0.43 -17.02 8.44
C LYS A 146 1.06 -16.73 8.59
N ASP A 147 1.49 -16.30 9.76
CA ASP A 147 2.91 -16.25 10.09
C ASP A 147 3.46 -17.67 10.34
N LYS A 148 4.78 -17.76 10.61
CA LYS A 148 5.44 -19.06 10.88
C LYS A 148 4.87 -19.81 12.08
N LYS A 149 4.16 -19.13 13.00
CA LYS A 149 3.52 -19.71 14.19
C LYS A 149 2.00 -19.92 13.99
N GLY A 150 1.50 -19.73 12.77
CA GLY A 150 0.08 -19.92 12.48
C GLY A 150 -0.83 -18.74 12.89
N ALA A 151 -0.26 -17.69 13.49
CA ALA A 151 -1.00 -16.46 13.86
C ALA A 151 -1.18 -15.52 12.66
N PRO A 152 -2.14 -14.59 12.70
CA PRO A 152 -2.22 -13.53 11.71
C PRO A 152 -0.92 -12.71 11.67
N PRO A 153 -0.45 -12.27 10.50
CA PRO A 153 0.76 -11.48 10.39
C PRO A 153 0.62 -10.10 11.06
N PHE A 154 1.76 -9.40 11.24
CA PHE A 154 1.75 -7.97 11.54
C PHE A 154 1.00 -7.20 10.44
N SER A 155 0.43 -6.06 10.81
CA SER A 155 -0.05 -5.10 9.83
C SER A 155 1.17 -4.34 9.29
N VAL A 156 1.36 -4.37 7.98
CA VAL A 156 2.51 -3.74 7.32
C VAL A 156 2.01 -2.86 6.18
N ASP A 157 2.33 -1.57 6.27
CA ASP A 157 2.22 -0.64 5.16
C ASP A 157 3.59 -0.50 4.49
N ASP A 158 3.69 -0.94 3.24
CA ASP A 158 4.95 -0.97 2.49
C ASP A 158 4.79 -0.38 1.10
N ASN A 159 5.72 0.50 0.72
CA ASN A 159 5.87 1.02 -0.63
C ASN A 159 7.33 1.44 -0.87
N ILE A 160 7.66 1.89 -2.08
CA ILE A 160 9.04 2.26 -2.45
C ILE A 160 9.65 3.36 -1.59
N PHE A 161 8.83 4.19 -0.94
CA PHE A 161 9.27 5.32 -0.14
C PHE A 161 9.30 5.03 1.36
N HIS A 162 8.34 4.24 1.86
CA HIS A 162 8.08 4.13 3.29
C HIS A 162 7.62 2.72 3.66
N THR A 163 8.02 2.26 4.84
CA THR A 163 7.53 1.03 5.47
C THR A 163 7.20 1.32 6.92
N SER A 164 6.02 0.91 7.37
CA SER A 164 5.63 0.92 8.78
C SER A 164 4.99 -0.41 9.16
N THR A 165 5.17 -0.81 10.41
CA THR A 165 4.67 -2.08 10.94
C THR A 165 3.98 -1.82 12.27
N GLU A 166 2.81 -2.40 12.47
CA GLU A 166 2.03 -2.29 13.70
C GLU A 166 1.42 -3.63 14.12
N GLY A 167 0.96 -3.71 15.36
CA GLY A 167 0.25 -4.86 15.88
C GLY A 167 1.09 -5.80 16.75
N LYS A 168 0.44 -6.78 17.38
CA LYS A 168 1.03 -7.83 18.20
C LYS A 168 1.90 -7.28 19.36
N VAL A 169 3.17 -7.74 19.43
CA VAL A 169 4.12 -7.33 20.46
C VAL A 169 4.37 -5.82 20.49
N LEU A 170 4.16 -5.13 19.36
CA LEU A 170 4.33 -3.68 19.26
C LEU A 170 3.23 -2.88 19.94
N GLU A 171 2.09 -3.49 20.24
CA GLU A 171 0.98 -2.84 20.95
C GLU A 171 1.35 -2.50 22.42
N ASN A 172 2.34 -3.18 22.99
CA ASN A 172 2.81 -2.91 24.33
C ASN A 172 4.14 -2.13 24.26
N PRO A 173 4.16 -0.83 24.65
CA PRO A 173 5.35 0.01 24.59
C PRO A 173 6.51 -0.44 25.50
N LYS A 174 6.26 -1.37 26.42
CA LYS A 174 7.33 -1.99 27.23
C LYS A 174 8.19 -2.98 26.43
N ASN A 175 7.71 -3.45 25.29
CA ASN A 175 8.43 -4.42 24.48
C ASN A 175 9.29 -3.73 23.43
N SER A 176 10.55 -4.09 23.33
CA SER A 176 11.38 -3.70 22.20
C SER A 176 10.90 -4.32 20.90
N ALA A 177 10.97 -3.55 19.81
CA ALA A 177 10.63 -4.06 18.49
C ALA A 177 11.61 -5.17 18.07
N PRO A 178 11.13 -6.37 17.71
CA PRO A 178 12.00 -7.44 17.20
C PRO A 178 12.71 -7.02 15.90
N GLU A 179 13.97 -7.44 15.73
CA GLU A 179 14.78 -7.02 14.57
C GLU A 179 14.13 -7.32 13.21
N PHE A 180 13.43 -8.43 13.08
CA PHE A 180 12.77 -8.81 11.81
C PHE A 180 11.68 -7.84 11.33
N ILE A 181 11.27 -6.88 12.17
CA ILE A 181 10.30 -5.83 11.81
C ILE A 181 10.97 -4.76 10.94
N TYR A 182 12.27 -4.52 11.13
CA TYR A 182 13.03 -3.56 10.34
C TYR A 182 13.37 -4.15 8.97
N GLN A 183 12.49 -3.95 8.01
CA GLN A 183 12.61 -4.58 6.68
C GLN A 183 13.60 -3.87 5.75
N ARG A 184 13.96 -2.62 6.05
CA ARG A 184 14.83 -1.78 5.20
C ARG A 184 16.16 -1.44 5.82
N THR A 185 16.36 -1.79 7.09
CA THR A 185 17.58 -1.54 7.84
C THR A 185 17.99 -2.79 8.61
N VAL A 186 19.20 -2.81 9.09
CA VAL A 186 19.72 -3.84 9.99
C VAL A 186 20.15 -3.21 11.31
N SER A 187 20.24 -4.01 12.37
CA SER A 187 20.73 -3.51 13.65
C SER A 187 22.16 -2.99 13.54
N PRO A 188 22.58 -2.03 14.39
CA PRO A 188 23.96 -1.53 14.40
C PRO A 188 25.01 -2.64 14.51
N GLN A 189 24.72 -3.73 15.24
CA GLN A 189 25.60 -4.88 15.38
C GLN A 189 25.83 -5.66 14.08
N LYS A 190 24.88 -5.60 13.15
CA LYS A 190 24.95 -6.26 11.83
C LYS A 190 25.29 -5.29 10.70
N ALA A 191 25.35 -4.01 10.99
CA ALA A 191 25.72 -2.99 10.02
C ALA A 191 27.21 -3.10 9.64
N PRO A 192 27.60 -2.70 8.42
CA PRO A 192 29.00 -2.64 8.02
C PRO A 192 29.81 -1.71 8.92
N ASN A 193 31.02 -2.13 9.31
CA ASN A 193 31.95 -1.32 10.13
C ASN A 193 32.53 -0.10 9.38
N LYS A 194 32.44 -0.10 8.04
CA LYS A 194 32.94 1.01 7.21
C LYS A 194 31.78 1.87 6.73
N PRO A 195 31.87 3.21 6.86
CA PRO A 195 30.84 4.10 6.35
C PRO A 195 30.79 4.06 4.82
N THR A 196 29.58 4.12 4.25
CA THR A 196 29.37 4.27 2.83
C THR A 196 28.93 5.70 2.51
N LYS A 197 29.68 6.40 1.66
CA LYS A 197 29.32 7.74 1.20
C LYS A 197 28.30 7.63 0.07
N VAL A 198 27.18 8.32 0.20
CA VAL A 198 26.18 8.45 -0.85
C VAL A 198 26.05 9.91 -1.25
N LYS A 199 26.27 10.21 -2.54
CA LYS A 199 26.10 11.56 -3.12
C LYS A 199 24.77 11.61 -3.88
N ILE A 200 23.86 12.46 -3.42
CA ILE A 200 22.59 12.71 -4.11
C ILE A 200 22.68 14.09 -4.78
N THR A 201 22.38 14.14 -6.09
CA THR A 201 22.34 15.39 -6.85
C THR A 201 20.90 15.83 -7.00
N PHE A 202 20.63 17.09 -6.67
CA PHE A 202 19.32 17.72 -6.79
C PHE A 202 19.29 18.73 -7.94
N LYS A 203 18.13 18.88 -8.59
CA LYS A 203 17.81 19.96 -9.54
C LYS A 203 16.37 20.40 -9.27
N ASN A 204 16.18 21.70 -9.06
CA ASN A 204 14.87 22.28 -8.70
C ASN A 204 14.21 21.53 -7.51
N SER A 205 15.02 21.23 -6.50
CA SER A 205 14.65 20.48 -5.29
C SER A 205 14.22 19.02 -5.49
N ASP A 206 14.26 18.49 -6.70
CA ASP A 206 14.05 17.07 -6.97
C ASP A 206 15.39 16.32 -7.04
N PRO A 207 15.52 15.13 -6.42
CA PRO A 207 16.71 14.30 -6.57
C PRO A 207 16.74 13.69 -7.98
N ILE A 208 17.86 13.86 -8.68
CA ILE A 208 18.02 13.45 -10.10
C ILE A 208 19.12 12.43 -10.32
N ALA A 209 20.07 12.29 -9.40
CA ALA A 209 21.17 11.35 -9.53
C ALA A 209 21.65 10.82 -8.18
N VAL A 210 22.17 9.60 -8.18
CA VAL A 210 22.88 8.97 -7.05
C VAL A 210 24.28 8.60 -7.51
N ASN A 211 25.30 9.03 -6.76
CA ASN A 211 26.73 8.77 -7.05
C ASN A 211 27.11 9.13 -8.52
N GLY A 212 26.63 10.30 -9.01
CA GLY A 212 26.88 10.78 -10.36
C GLY A 212 26.01 10.14 -11.46
N LYS A 213 25.32 9.05 -11.19
CA LYS A 213 24.45 8.38 -12.17
C LYS A 213 23.05 8.98 -12.14
N LYS A 214 22.63 9.61 -13.26
CA LYS A 214 21.26 10.09 -13.47
C LYS A 214 20.29 8.89 -13.51
N LEU A 215 19.19 9.02 -12.80
CA LEU A 215 18.19 7.96 -12.67
C LEU A 215 16.78 8.56 -12.78
N ASN A 216 15.82 7.78 -13.29
CA ASN A 216 14.42 8.17 -13.18
C ASN A 216 13.95 8.08 -11.71
N PRO A 217 12.83 8.71 -11.32
CA PRO A 217 12.36 8.74 -9.95
C PRO A 217 12.25 7.36 -9.28
N GLU A 218 11.65 6.37 -9.95
CA GLU A 218 11.55 5.00 -9.44
C GLU A 218 12.92 4.37 -9.18
N LYS A 219 13.81 4.43 -10.18
CA LYS A 219 15.16 3.83 -10.08
C LYS A 219 16.02 4.52 -9.03
N LEU A 220 15.80 5.83 -8.83
CA LEU A 220 16.52 6.60 -7.83
C LEU A 220 16.19 6.11 -6.41
N LEU A 221 14.91 6.03 -6.04
CA LEU A 221 14.52 5.50 -4.74
C LEU A 221 14.84 4.02 -4.59
N SER A 222 14.66 3.21 -5.64
CA SER A 222 15.07 1.80 -5.63
C SER A 222 16.57 1.66 -5.34
N LYS A 223 17.41 2.54 -5.86
CA LYS A 223 18.86 2.53 -5.61
C LYS A 223 19.21 2.91 -4.18
N LEU A 224 18.43 3.79 -3.56
CA LEU A 224 18.63 4.19 -2.15
C LEU A 224 18.10 3.14 -1.16
N ASN A 225 17.24 2.22 -1.61
CA ASN A 225 16.67 1.13 -0.80
C ASN A 225 17.51 -0.17 -0.84
N ILE A 226 18.67 -0.16 -1.44
CA ILE A 226 19.63 -1.28 -1.48
C ILE A 226 20.68 -1.09 -0.42
#